data_26130d31cfe549596426ff4257271ec2
#
_entry.id   26130d31cfe549596426ff4257271ec2
#
_cell.length_a   1.000
_cell.length_b   1.000
_cell.length_c   1.000
_cell.angle_alpha   90.00
_cell.angle_beta   90.00
_cell.angle_gamma   90.00
#
_symmetry.space_group_name_H-M   'P 1'
#
loop_
_entity.id
_entity.type
_entity.pdbx_description
1 polymer ?
#
loop_
_entity_poly.entity_id
_entity_poly.type
_entity_poly.pdbx_seq_one_letter_code
_entity_poly.pdbx_strand_id
1 'polypeptide(L)'
;MATSTPQVRIIYDRRKRASSTVKGTVEIEVASNGDRLRLSTGVSVLRQQWKGGSVINHPKALELNQQIRDMYDDIFDRLTTMVKAGVIDLNLLKGTRKRAVDESNDFLAWLEKRIMLRGVTESTRRQHLVMHRCLKEFGQIRTFEDLTTRNIKLWDDYIRTKVTAQSSVHGYHKRLKPYIQEALQLNLIARNPYETMRIPRGRSEGIKFLTEEERDRIAALECYGPVEKVRDKFIFACYTGLSYSDLVKIRKEDIIKQGDDYCIKDKRLKTNVPYTIVLLPQAMDILRKYNYCLNLMSNQKCNENLKLIAHMADIHLNLTMHVGRHTFATWALSKGVGIETVSKMLAHTNVTMTEKYAKVLQTSVYQGFDTLKRAAL
;
A
#
# COMPACT_ATOMS: atom_id res chain seq x y z
N MET A 1 1.77 22.11 46.05
CA MET A 1 2.16 23.44 45.53
C MET A 1 1.09 23.85 44.54
N ALA A 2 0.44 25.01 44.73
CA ALA A 2 -0.58 25.49 43.79
C ALA A 2 0.07 25.80 42.43
N THR A 3 -0.27 25.04 41.42
CA THR A 3 0.15 25.29 40.02
C THR A 3 -0.51 26.57 39.55
N SER A 4 0.28 27.61 39.30
CA SER A 4 -0.27 28.86 38.75
C SER A 4 -0.81 28.60 37.34
N THR A 5 -2.04 29.08 37.11
CA THR A 5 -2.67 28.99 35.78
C THR A 5 -1.79 29.66 34.73
N PRO A 6 -1.46 28.98 33.64
CA PRO A 6 -0.65 29.57 32.59
C PRO A 6 -1.34 30.80 31.97
N GLN A 7 -0.54 31.82 31.64
CA GLN A 7 -1.01 33.06 31.03
C GLN A 7 -0.45 33.20 29.61
N VAL A 8 -1.32 33.56 28.68
CA VAL A 8 -0.94 33.86 27.28
C VAL A 8 -1.29 35.32 26.98
N ARG A 9 -0.33 36.06 26.43
CA ARG A 9 -0.54 37.47 26.06
C ARG A 9 0.20 37.87 24.79
N ILE A 10 -0.36 38.78 24.07
CA ILE A 10 0.24 39.38 22.87
C ILE A 10 1.09 40.57 23.30
N ILE A 11 2.34 40.63 22.88
CA ILE A 11 3.28 41.71 23.18
C ILE A 11 3.74 42.33 21.88
N TYR A 12 3.61 43.63 21.78
CA TYR A 12 4.14 44.43 20.68
C TYR A 12 5.40 45.19 21.13
N ASP A 13 6.42 45.16 20.28
CA ASP A 13 7.67 45.93 20.44
C ASP A 13 8.28 45.87 21.85
N ARG A 14 8.49 44.71 22.36
CA ARG A 14 9.08 44.44 23.69
C ARG A 14 10.38 45.22 23.92
N ARG A 15 11.16 45.43 22.87
CA ARG A 15 12.45 46.15 22.95
C ARG A 15 12.33 47.65 22.85
N LYS A 16 11.12 48.21 22.72
CA LYS A 16 10.80 49.64 22.60
C LYS A 16 11.59 50.35 21.51
N ARG A 17 11.76 49.69 20.36
CA ARG A 17 12.50 50.23 19.18
C ARG A 17 11.61 50.71 18.07
N ALA A 18 10.30 50.47 18.12
CA ALA A 18 9.35 50.89 17.11
C ALA A 18 9.19 52.39 17.10
N SER A 19 9.20 52.98 15.89
CA SER A 19 9.00 54.39 15.63
C SER A 19 8.05 54.60 14.45
N SER A 20 8.00 55.82 13.92
CA SER A 20 7.31 56.10 12.67
C SER A 20 7.96 55.47 11.43
N THR A 21 9.25 55.08 11.55
CA THR A 21 10.03 54.48 10.43
C THR A 21 10.55 53.10 10.73
N VAL A 22 10.68 52.71 12.00
CA VAL A 22 11.19 51.38 12.44
C VAL A 22 10.02 50.53 12.89
N LYS A 23 9.91 49.31 12.34
CA LYS A 23 8.86 48.35 12.70
C LYS A 23 9.18 47.64 14.01
N GLY A 24 8.20 47.52 14.89
CA GLY A 24 8.23 46.68 16.07
C GLY A 24 7.64 45.29 15.76
N THR A 25 8.17 44.25 16.40
CA THR A 25 7.69 42.86 16.25
C THR A 25 6.52 42.57 17.19
N VAL A 26 5.58 41.78 16.73
CA VAL A 26 4.50 41.21 17.56
C VAL A 26 4.91 39.80 18.00
N GLU A 27 4.89 39.54 19.31
CA GLU A 27 5.24 38.26 19.94
C GLU A 27 4.07 37.78 20.80
N ILE A 28 3.92 36.45 20.95
CA ILE A 28 3.03 35.84 21.95
C ILE A 28 3.90 35.34 23.09
N GLU A 29 3.64 35.85 24.31
CA GLU A 29 4.30 35.41 25.53
C GLU A 29 3.40 34.42 26.30
N VAL A 30 3.98 33.27 26.65
CA VAL A 30 3.36 32.26 27.54
C VAL A 30 4.17 32.23 28.82
N ALA A 31 3.50 32.39 29.95
CA ALA A 31 4.12 32.31 31.27
C ALA A 31 3.44 31.20 32.11
N SER A 32 4.22 30.35 32.75
CA SER A 32 3.75 29.30 33.67
C SER A 32 4.85 28.93 34.64
N ASN A 33 4.51 28.83 35.94
CA ASN A 33 5.39 28.39 37.01
C ASN A 33 6.76 29.10 37.06
N GLY A 34 6.81 30.42 36.76
CA GLY A 34 8.03 31.19 36.71
C GLY A 34 8.78 31.19 35.39
N ASP A 35 8.51 30.23 34.53
CA ASP A 35 9.06 30.15 33.16
C ASP A 35 8.31 31.04 32.19
N ARG A 36 9.06 31.60 31.22
CA ARG A 36 8.49 32.44 30.16
C ARG A 36 9.01 32.02 28.80
N LEU A 37 8.08 31.76 27.90
CA LEU A 37 8.36 31.47 26.50
C LEU A 37 7.82 32.61 25.62
N ARG A 38 8.59 33.04 24.64
CA ARG A 38 8.18 34.05 23.66
C ARG A 38 8.27 33.50 22.26
N LEU A 39 7.18 33.63 21.54
CA LEU A 39 7.03 33.11 20.18
C LEU A 39 6.72 34.29 19.24
N SER A 40 7.55 34.46 18.20
CA SER A 40 7.33 35.51 17.21
C SER A 40 6.14 35.17 16.31
N THR A 41 5.20 36.08 16.12
CA THR A 41 4.08 35.92 15.18
C THR A 41 4.53 36.08 13.72
N GLY A 42 5.73 36.59 13.46
CA GLY A 42 6.19 36.98 12.13
C GLY A 42 5.61 38.33 11.67
N VAL A 43 4.74 38.92 12.45
CA VAL A 43 4.15 40.25 12.16
C VAL A 43 5.05 41.34 12.71
N SER A 44 5.35 42.33 11.88
CA SER A 44 6.11 43.54 12.26
C SER A 44 5.47 44.76 11.64
N VAL A 45 5.11 45.73 12.49
CA VAL A 45 4.38 46.97 12.09
C VAL A 45 4.98 48.20 12.74
N LEU A 46 4.72 49.37 12.19
CA LEU A 46 5.13 50.65 12.73
C LEU A 46 4.34 50.98 14.01
N ARG A 47 4.88 51.87 14.86
CA ARG A 47 4.23 52.23 16.13
C ARG A 47 2.81 52.77 15.94
N GLN A 48 2.56 53.55 14.90
CA GLN A 48 1.24 54.13 14.55
C GLN A 48 0.26 53.09 13.98
N GLN A 49 0.76 51.93 13.62
CA GLN A 49 -0.05 50.83 13.07
C GLN A 49 -0.43 49.77 14.14
N TRP A 50 -0.15 50.06 15.42
CA TRP A 50 -0.51 49.17 16.51
C TRP A 50 -1.28 49.90 17.59
N LYS A 51 -2.53 49.44 17.90
CA LYS A 51 -3.36 50.00 18.96
C LYS A 51 -4.28 48.93 19.54
N GLY A 52 -4.44 48.90 20.86
CA GLY A 52 -5.40 47.99 21.51
C GLY A 52 -5.18 46.50 21.27
N GLY A 53 -3.94 46.05 21.08
CA GLY A 53 -3.63 44.64 20.82
C GLY A 53 -3.85 44.20 19.37
N SER A 54 -4.07 45.12 18.45
CA SER A 54 -4.35 44.83 17.03
C SER A 54 -3.61 45.76 16.08
N VAL A 55 -3.38 45.27 14.86
CA VAL A 55 -2.85 46.06 13.76
C VAL A 55 -3.98 46.94 13.20
N ILE A 56 -3.70 48.23 13.10
CA ILE A 56 -4.59 49.25 12.52
C ILE A 56 -3.84 50.02 11.43
N ASN A 57 -4.52 50.77 10.60
CA ASN A 57 -3.93 51.67 9.60
C ASN A 57 -2.83 51.02 8.72
N HIS A 58 -3.00 49.74 8.40
CA HIS A 58 -2.11 48.99 7.52
C HIS A 58 -2.93 48.37 6.37
N PRO A 59 -2.45 48.40 5.11
CA PRO A 59 -3.21 47.88 3.96
C PRO A 59 -3.64 46.42 4.13
N LYS A 60 -2.84 45.62 4.86
CA LYS A 60 -3.08 44.20 5.19
C LYS A 60 -3.49 43.98 6.65
N ALA A 61 -4.13 44.98 7.31
CA ALA A 61 -4.45 44.87 8.73
C ALA A 61 -5.30 43.63 9.06
N LEU A 62 -6.29 43.30 8.23
CA LEU A 62 -7.16 42.13 8.45
C LEU A 62 -6.37 40.83 8.39
N GLU A 63 -5.52 40.66 7.38
CA GLU A 63 -4.67 39.47 7.19
C GLU A 63 -3.68 39.29 8.35
N LEU A 64 -3.01 40.39 8.75
CA LEU A 64 -2.03 40.35 9.85
C LEU A 64 -2.70 40.08 11.21
N ASN A 65 -3.87 40.62 11.45
CA ASN A 65 -4.65 40.34 12.66
C ASN A 65 -5.15 38.91 12.70
N GLN A 66 -5.54 38.33 11.55
CA GLN A 66 -5.92 36.94 11.46
C GLN A 66 -4.72 36.05 11.79
N GLN A 67 -3.55 36.31 11.22
CA GLN A 67 -2.32 35.57 11.48
C GLN A 67 -1.94 35.61 12.98
N ILE A 68 -2.12 36.73 13.66
CA ILE A 68 -1.86 36.86 15.11
C ILE A 68 -2.87 36.02 15.89
N ARG A 69 -4.15 36.06 15.53
CA ARG A 69 -5.23 35.28 16.19
C ARG A 69 -5.03 33.80 16.01
N ASP A 70 -4.83 33.33 14.78
CA ASP A 70 -4.64 31.90 14.50
C ASP A 70 -3.49 31.30 15.32
N MET A 71 -2.40 32.06 15.45
CA MET A 71 -1.27 31.64 16.28
C MET A 71 -1.60 31.67 17.79
N TYR A 72 -2.35 32.66 18.24
CA TYR A 72 -2.77 32.77 19.63
C TYR A 72 -3.68 31.57 20.01
N ASP A 73 -4.66 31.27 19.17
CA ASP A 73 -5.62 30.19 19.37
C ASP A 73 -4.92 28.80 19.35
N ASP A 74 -3.99 28.55 18.43
CA ASP A 74 -3.19 27.30 18.42
C ASP A 74 -2.39 27.14 19.70
N ILE A 75 -1.71 28.20 20.16
CA ILE A 75 -0.94 28.14 21.42
C ILE A 75 -1.87 27.93 22.62
N PHE A 76 -3.02 28.58 22.65
CA PHE A 76 -4.00 28.49 23.73
C PHE A 76 -4.61 27.09 23.82
N ASP A 77 -4.98 26.49 22.69
CA ASP A 77 -5.53 25.13 22.59
C ASP A 77 -4.52 24.07 23.05
N ARG A 78 -3.28 24.20 22.62
CA ARG A 78 -2.19 23.29 23.03
C ARG A 78 -1.90 23.42 24.52
N LEU A 79 -1.84 24.63 25.03
CA LEU A 79 -1.66 24.87 26.44
C LEU A 79 -2.81 24.31 27.27
N THR A 80 -4.04 24.48 26.81
CA THR A 80 -5.25 23.92 27.43
C THR A 80 -5.17 22.37 27.50
N THR A 81 -4.67 21.75 26.43
CA THR A 81 -4.46 20.30 26.36
C THR A 81 -3.38 19.84 27.37
N MET A 82 -2.28 20.60 27.51
CA MET A 82 -1.23 20.32 28.48
C MET A 82 -1.73 20.46 29.94
N VAL A 83 -2.52 21.50 30.20
CA VAL A 83 -3.14 21.70 31.52
C VAL A 83 -4.06 20.54 31.88
N LYS A 84 -4.92 20.10 30.94
CA LYS A 84 -5.79 18.92 31.13
C LYS A 84 -5.02 17.63 31.36
N ALA A 85 -3.83 17.49 30.75
CA ALA A 85 -2.95 16.34 30.93
C ALA A 85 -2.10 16.42 32.22
N GLY A 86 -2.15 17.54 32.95
CA GLY A 86 -1.38 17.75 34.18
C GLY A 86 0.13 17.96 33.98
N VAL A 87 0.58 18.13 32.73
CA VAL A 87 2.00 18.31 32.37
C VAL A 87 2.15 19.55 31.53
N ILE A 88 2.77 20.62 32.08
CA ILE A 88 3.01 21.87 31.37
C ILE A 88 4.50 21.95 31.06
N ASP A 89 4.87 21.69 29.80
CA ASP A 89 6.22 21.91 29.28
C ASP A 89 6.19 22.96 28.14
N LEU A 90 6.62 24.18 28.46
CA LEU A 90 6.65 25.28 27.50
C LEU A 90 7.61 25.01 26.31
N ASN A 91 8.56 24.11 26.44
CA ASN A 91 9.47 23.77 25.32
C ASN A 91 8.74 23.04 24.19
N LEU A 92 7.68 22.31 24.51
CA LEU A 92 6.82 21.67 23.51
C LEU A 92 6.10 22.70 22.62
N LEU A 93 5.90 23.93 23.09
CA LEU A 93 5.36 25.03 22.29
C LEU A 93 6.38 25.61 21.29
N LYS A 94 7.69 25.43 21.56
CA LYS A 94 8.77 25.90 20.65
C LYS A 94 8.87 25.05 19.37
N GLY A 95 8.35 23.83 19.36
CA GLY A 95 8.69 22.80 18.39
C GLY A 95 8.01 22.85 17.02
N THR A 96 7.07 23.80 16.78
CA THR A 96 6.25 23.75 15.57
C THR A 96 6.66 24.69 14.45
N ARG A 97 7.42 25.74 14.70
CA ARG A 97 7.77 26.72 13.64
C ARG A 97 9.09 26.49 12.89
N LYS A 98 10.08 25.81 13.49
CA LYS A 98 11.37 25.58 12.80
C LYS A 98 11.37 24.40 11.84
N ARG A 99 10.39 23.49 11.91
CA ARG A 99 10.27 22.38 10.95
C ARG A 99 9.32 22.65 9.78
N ALA A 100 8.35 23.56 9.94
CA ALA A 100 7.38 23.88 8.88
C ALA A 100 7.90 24.86 7.81
N VAL A 101 9.07 25.45 7.98
CA VAL A 101 9.62 26.45 7.04
C VAL A 101 10.51 25.81 5.97
N ASP A 102 10.92 24.52 6.14
CA ASP A 102 11.86 23.89 5.20
C ASP A 102 11.27 22.70 4.42
N GLU A 103 10.08 22.22 4.78
CA GLU A 103 9.33 21.29 3.92
C GLU A 103 8.14 22.06 3.37
N SER A 104 8.13 22.27 2.05
CA SER A 104 7.00 22.84 1.34
C SER A 104 5.70 22.20 1.84
N ASN A 105 4.66 22.99 2.13
CA ASN A 105 3.31 22.52 2.48
C ASN A 105 2.69 21.63 1.37
N ASP A 106 3.51 21.26 0.38
CA ASP A 106 3.16 20.44 -0.77
C ASP A 106 3.21 18.95 -0.39
N PHE A 107 2.03 18.41 -0.06
CA PHE A 107 1.86 17.00 0.25
C PHE A 107 2.21 16.09 -0.94
N LEU A 108 1.88 16.51 -2.18
CA LEU A 108 2.16 15.66 -3.35
C LEU A 108 3.66 15.52 -3.61
N ALA A 109 4.42 16.61 -3.49
CA ALA A 109 5.88 16.55 -3.63
C ALA A 109 6.51 15.73 -2.50
N TRP A 110 6.06 15.89 -1.26
CA TRP A 110 6.49 15.08 -0.13
C TRP A 110 6.16 13.60 -0.35
N LEU A 111 4.94 13.28 -0.76
CA LEU A 111 4.48 11.91 -1.02
C LEU A 111 5.34 11.22 -2.09
N GLU A 112 5.64 11.91 -3.20
CA GLU A 112 6.50 11.38 -4.25
C GLU A 112 7.89 11.04 -3.73
N LYS A 113 8.52 11.95 -2.99
CA LYS A 113 9.81 11.74 -2.33
C LYS A 113 9.78 10.52 -1.39
N ARG A 114 8.72 10.39 -0.57
CA ARG A 114 8.57 9.23 0.35
C ARG A 114 8.36 7.92 -0.40
N ILE A 115 7.64 7.92 -1.51
CA ILE A 115 7.48 6.74 -2.38
C ILE A 115 8.84 6.29 -2.91
N MET A 116 9.67 7.22 -3.36
CA MET A 116 10.99 6.91 -3.92
C MET A 116 11.96 6.38 -2.87
N LEU A 117 11.92 6.90 -1.65
CA LEU A 117 12.79 6.50 -0.53
C LEU A 117 12.36 5.19 0.14
N ARG A 118 11.13 4.73 -0.09
CA ARG A 118 10.60 3.55 0.58
C ARG A 118 11.26 2.27 0.08
N GLY A 119 11.76 1.43 0.99
CA GLY A 119 12.37 0.13 0.71
C GLY A 119 11.36 -0.93 0.27
N VAL A 120 10.77 -0.76 -0.91
CA VAL A 120 9.80 -1.70 -1.50
C VAL A 120 10.27 -2.15 -2.89
N THR A 121 9.72 -3.28 -3.37
CA THR A 121 10.01 -3.76 -4.72
C THR A 121 9.58 -2.73 -5.77
N GLU A 122 10.26 -2.75 -6.92
CA GLU A 122 9.95 -1.86 -8.04
C GLU A 122 8.49 -1.98 -8.51
N SER A 123 7.93 -3.19 -8.52
CA SER A 123 6.51 -3.42 -8.84
C SER A 123 5.58 -2.71 -7.83
N THR A 124 5.90 -2.77 -6.54
CA THR A 124 5.15 -2.08 -5.49
C THR A 124 5.29 -0.56 -5.63
N ARG A 125 6.50 -0.06 -5.89
CA ARG A 125 6.78 1.37 -6.13
C ARG A 125 5.95 1.90 -7.29
N ARG A 126 5.89 1.19 -8.42
CA ARG A 126 5.03 1.57 -9.57
C ARG A 126 3.56 1.69 -9.18
N GLN A 127 3.05 0.78 -8.36
CA GLN A 127 1.67 0.86 -7.90
C GLN A 127 1.41 2.07 -6.97
N HIS A 128 2.41 2.45 -6.14
CA HIS A 128 2.32 3.67 -5.33
C HIS A 128 2.37 4.93 -6.20
N LEU A 129 3.18 4.94 -7.26
CA LEU A 129 3.22 6.05 -8.23
C LEU A 129 1.90 6.17 -9.02
N VAL A 130 1.22 5.06 -9.35
CA VAL A 130 -0.13 5.09 -9.94
C VAL A 130 -1.13 5.75 -8.98
N MET A 131 -1.07 5.43 -7.69
CA MET A 131 -1.90 6.08 -6.66
C MET A 131 -1.58 7.57 -6.56
N HIS A 132 -0.31 7.96 -6.53
CA HIS A 132 0.14 9.35 -6.51
C HIS A 132 -0.37 10.13 -7.73
N ARG A 133 -0.26 9.56 -8.94
CA ARG A 133 -0.79 10.15 -10.17
C ARG A 133 -2.30 10.38 -10.07
N CYS A 134 -3.05 9.41 -9.56
CA CYS A 134 -4.49 9.52 -9.35
C CYS A 134 -4.85 10.68 -8.39
N LEU A 135 -4.07 10.86 -7.30
CA LEU A 135 -4.22 12.02 -6.40
C LEU A 135 -3.93 13.34 -7.10
N LYS A 136 -2.87 13.39 -7.89
CA LYS A 136 -2.49 14.58 -8.67
C LYS A 136 -3.57 14.95 -9.70
N GLU A 137 -4.13 13.98 -10.39
CA GLU A 137 -5.25 14.18 -11.35
C GLU A 137 -6.53 14.65 -10.65
N PHE A 138 -6.81 14.16 -9.43
CA PHE A 138 -7.95 14.60 -8.63
C PHE A 138 -7.85 16.08 -8.24
N GLY A 139 -6.67 16.59 -7.94
CA GLY A 139 -6.33 18.02 -7.81
C GLY A 139 -6.82 18.72 -6.55
N GLN A 140 -7.67 18.10 -5.70
CA GLN A 140 -8.19 18.72 -4.47
C GLN A 140 -7.39 18.37 -3.21
N ILE A 141 -6.35 17.53 -3.34
CA ILE A 141 -5.42 17.19 -2.27
C ILE A 141 -4.03 17.53 -2.78
N ARG A 142 -3.54 18.72 -2.46
CA ARG A 142 -2.22 19.20 -2.86
C ARG A 142 -1.32 19.46 -1.65
N THR A 143 -1.90 20.00 -0.58
CA THR A 143 -1.20 20.37 0.65
C THR A 143 -1.55 19.41 1.78
N PHE A 144 -0.81 19.49 2.90
CA PHE A 144 -1.15 18.71 4.10
C PHE A 144 -2.47 19.15 4.72
N GLU A 145 -2.86 20.40 4.58
CA GLU A 145 -4.13 20.95 5.06
C GLU A 145 -5.34 20.37 4.29
N ASP A 146 -5.13 19.98 3.02
CA ASP A 146 -6.16 19.34 2.21
C ASP A 146 -6.47 17.90 2.65
N LEU A 147 -5.65 17.30 3.52
CA LEU A 147 -5.83 15.93 4.02
C LEU A 147 -6.96 15.84 5.06
N THR A 148 -8.16 16.16 4.65
CA THR A 148 -9.38 16.08 5.45
C THR A 148 -10.19 14.83 5.12
N THR A 149 -11.03 14.36 6.08
CA THR A 149 -11.95 13.24 5.83
C THR A 149 -12.88 13.54 4.65
N ARG A 150 -13.30 14.80 4.47
CA ARG A 150 -14.13 15.25 3.35
C ARG A 150 -13.40 15.02 2.02
N ASN A 151 -12.17 15.49 1.89
CA ASN A 151 -11.41 15.35 0.63
C ASN A 151 -11.04 13.90 0.33
N ILE A 152 -10.79 13.07 1.35
CA ILE A 152 -10.59 11.62 1.16
C ILE A 152 -11.87 10.94 0.64
N LYS A 153 -13.07 11.35 1.11
CA LYS A 153 -14.34 10.86 0.55
C LYS A 153 -14.53 11.28 -0.90
N LEU A 154 -14.30 12.55 -1.22
CA LEU A 154 -14.36 13.03 -2.60
C LEU A 154 -13.35 12.31 -3.51
N TRP A 155 -12.17 11.96 -2.99
CA TRP A 155 -11.20 11.16 -3.72
C TRP A 155 -11.66 9.71 -3.89
N ASP A 156 -12.33 9.10 -2.90
CA ASP A 156 -12.98 7.79 -3.06
C ASP A 156 -13.99 7.80 -4.21
N ASP A 157 -14.85 8.82 -4.26
CA ASP A 157 -15.81 9.00 -5.35
C ASP A 157 -15.11 9.17 -6.70
N TYR A 158 -14.04 9.96 -6.76
CA TYR A 158 -13.23 10.12 -7.97
C TYR A 158 -12.58 8.81 -8.42
N ILE A 159 -12.02 8.00 -7.50
CA ILE A 159 -11.46 6.68 -7.84
C ILE A 159 -12.55 5.80 -8.46
N ARG A 160 -13.78 5.85 -7.95
CA ARG A 160 -14.91 5.06 -8.46
C ARG A 160 -15.31 5.42 -9.89
N THR A 161 -15.01 6.62 -10.36
CA THR A 161 -15.16 6.98 -11.79
C THR A 161 -14.07 6.34 -12.67
N LYS A 162 -12.93 5.97 -12.10
CA LYS A 162 -11.79 5.38 -12.84
C LYS A 162 -11.77 3.85 -12.81
N VAL A 163 -12.28 3.23 -11.74
CA VAL A 163 -12.26 1.78 -11.54
C VAL A 163 -13.59 1.30 -10.96
N THR A 164 -14.09 0.20 -11.50
CA THR A 164 -15.38 -0.39 -11.08
C THR A 164 -15.22 -1.38 -9.91
N ALA A 165 -14.09 -2.10 -9.85
CA ALA A 165 -13.89 -3.14 -8.84
C ALA A 165 -13.60 -2.54 -7.46
N GLN A 166 -14.40 -2.89 -6.46
CA GLN A 166 -14.23 -2.45 -5.07
C GLN A 166 -12.84 -2.78 -4.51
N SER A 167 -12.24 -3.92 -4.91
CA SER A 167 -10.88 -4.30 -4.53
C SER A 167 -9.82 -3.33 -5.07
N SER A 168 -10.05 -2.74 -6.25
CA SER A 168 -9.17 -1.71 -6.82
C SER A 168 -9.29 -0.41 -6.05
N VAL A 169 -10.51 0.04 -5.72
CA VAL A 169 -10.75 1.22 -4.86
C VAL A 169 -10.03 1.04 -3.52
N HIS A 170 -10.25 -0.08 -2.84
CA HIS A 170 -9.56 -0.40 -1.60
C HIS A 170 -8.02 -0.38 -1.77
N GLY A 171 -7.52 -0.85 -2.92
CA GLY A 171 -6.10 -0.85 -3.25
C GLY A 171 -5.48 0.55 -3.27
N TYR A 172 -6.16 1.56 -3.79
CA TYR A 172 -5.70 2.95 -3.77
C TYR A 172 -5.56 3.46 -2.33
N HIS A 173 -6.60 3.32 -1.52
CA HIS A 173 -6.58 3.74 -0.12
C HIS A 173 -5.55 2.98 0.72
N LYS A 174 -5.43 1.66 0.51
CA LYS A 174 -4.43 0.83 1.18
C LYS A 174 -3.01 1.34 0.94
N ARG A 175 -2.72 1.88 -0.26
CA ARG A 175 -1.40 2.41 -0.60
C ARG A 175 -1.16 3.80 -0.01
N LEU A 176 -2.20 4.62 0.14
CA LEU A 176 -2.09 5.97 0.71
C LEU A 176 -1.97 5.94 2.24
N LYS A 177 -2.73 5.08 2.93
CA LYS A 177 -2.79 5.03 4.41
C LYS A 177 -1.43 5.03 5.13
N PRO A 178 -0.41 4.27 4.70
CA PRO A 178 0.90 4.30 5.37
C PRO A 178 1.57 5.67 5.35
N TYR A 179 1.38 6.46 4.29
CA TYR A 179 1.95 7.81 4.19
C TYR A 179 1.17 8.81 5.03
N ILE A 180 -0.14 8.65 5.13
CA ILE A 180 -0.96 9.44 6.07
C ILE A 180 -0.53 9.17 7.52
N GLN A 181 -0.29 7.91 7.87
CA GLN A 181 0.20 7.56 9.21
C GLN A 181 1.59 8.13 9.47
N GLU A 182 2.45 8.13 8.46
CA GLU A 182 3.79 8.73 8.55
C GLU A 182 3.72 10.27 8.69
N ALA A 183 2.84 10.92 7.93
CA ALA A 183 2.60 12.36 8.06
C ALA A 183 2.08 12.74 9.46
N LEU A 184 1.22 11.92 10.04
CA LEU A 184 0.73 12.10 11.42
C LEU A 184 1.88 11.95 12.44
N GLN A 185 2.72 10.92 12.30
CA GLN A 185 3.87 10.69 13.17
C GLN A 185 4.91 11.82 13.11
N LEU A 186 5.05 12.45 11.95
CA LEU A 186 5.92 13.60 11.73
C LEU A 186 5.26 14.94 12.13
N ASN A 187 4.04 14.92 12.67
CA ASN A 187 3.25 16.10 13.02
C ASN A 187 3.02 17.07 11.82
N LEU A 188 2.98 16.54 10.59
CA LEU A 188 2.64 17.30 9.39
C LEU A 188 1.13 17.47 9.23
N ILE A 189 0.34 16.60 9.88
CA ILE A 189 -1.12 16.67 10.00
C ILE A 189 -1.52 16.45 11.46
N ALA A 190 -2.56 17.13 11.91
CA ALA A 190 -3.05 17.04 13.29
C ALA A 190 -3.91 15.80 13.57
N ARG A 191 -4.61 15.27 12.54
CA ARG A 191 -5.54 14.13 12.67
C ARG A 191 -5.44 13.23 11.45
N ASN A 192 -5.71 11.94 11.67
CA ASN A 192 -5.77 10.98 10.57
C ASN A 192 -7.13 11.10 9.84
N PRO A 193 -7.18 11.48 8.56
CA PRO A 193 -8.44 11.61 7.82
C PRO A 193 -9.19 10.28 7.62
N TYR A 194 -8.54 9.14 7.88
CA TYR A 194 -9.15 7.81 7.83
C TYR A 194 -9.69 7.32 9.18
N GLU A 195 -9.59 8.09 10.25
CA GLU A 195 -9.97 7.66 11.60
C GLU A 195 -11.42 7.16 11.68
N THR A 196 -12.34 7.88 11.04
CA THR A 196 -13.78 7.55 10.99
C THR A 196 -14.20 6.87 9.69
N MET A 197 -13.25 6.57 8.78
CA MET A 197 -13.55 6.07 7.44
C MET A 197 -13.11 4.64 7.24
N ARG A 198 -14.06 3.73 6.96
CA ARG A 198 -13.79 2.35 6.57
C ARG A 198 -13.97 2.17 5.08
N ILE A 199 -12.93 1.71 4.38
CA ILE A 199 -12.99 1.33 2.97
C ILE A 199 -13.11 -0.19 2.92
N PRO A 200 -14.27 -0.74 2.48
CA PRO A 200 -14.44 -2.19 2.38
C PRO A 200 -13.49 -2.76 1.32
N ARG A 201 -12.96 -3.95 1.59
CA ARG A 201 -12.04 -4.63 0.67
C ARG A 201 -12.72 -5.12 -0.61
N GLY A 202 -14.03 -5.29 -0.57
CA GLY A 202 -14.79 -5.97 -1.61
C GLY A 202 -14.75 -7.50 -1.45
N ARG A 203 -15.68 -8.17 -2.12
CA ARG A 203 -15.69 -9.63 -2.20
C ARG A 203 -14.62 -10.07 -3.20
N SER A 204 -13.91 -11.14 -2.89
CA SER A 204 -13.03 -11.80 -3.86
C SER A 204 -13.90 -12.55 -4.85
N GLU A 205 -13.64 -12.39 -6.14
CA GLU A 205 -14.15 -13.33 -7.13
C GLU A 205 -13.66 -14.74 -6.77
N GLY A 206 -14.44 -15.76 -7.10
CA GLY A 206 -14.06 -17.16 -6.92
C GLY A 206 -12.72 -17.46 -7.59
N ILE A 207 -12.07 -18.52 -7.15
CA ILE A 207 -10.81 -18.94 -7.77
C ILE A 207 -11.13 -19.51 -9.15
N LYS A 208 -10.43 -19.02 -10.16
CA LYS A 208 -10.48 -19.51 -11.54
C LYS A 208 -9.41 -20.56 -11.72
N PHE A 209 -9.78 -21.77 -12.12
CA PHE A 209 -8.89 -22.88 -12.40
C PHE A 209 -9.48 -23.73 -13.53
N LEU A 210 -8.68 -24.58 -14.14
CA LEU A 210 -9.08 -25.50 -15.21
C LEU A 210 -9.43 -26.89 -14.63
N THR A 211 -10.39 -27.57 -15.24
CA THR A 211 -10.56 -29.01 -15.07
C THR A 211 -9.39 -29.76 -15.72
N GLU A 212 -9.27 -31.08 -15.47
CA GLU A 212 -8.25 -31.91 -16.11
C GLU A 212 -8.48 -31.94 -17.62
N GLU A 213 -9.73 -32.08 -18.07
CA GLU A 213 -10.11 -32.11 -19.48
C GLU A 213 -9.77 -30.78 -20.18
N GLU A 214 -10.03 -29.64 -19.53
CA GLU A 214 -9.71 -28.33 -20.08
C GLU A 214 -8.19 -28.13 -20.20
N ARG A 215 -7.43 -28.54 -19.18
CA ARG A 215 -5.97 -28.52 -19.20
C ARG A 215 -5.42 -29.37 -20.35
N ASP A 216 -5.94 -30.58 -20.49
CA ASP A 216 -5.48 -31.53 -21.50
C ASP A 216 -5.85 -31.09 -22.92
N ARG A 217 -7.02 -30.43 -23.10
CA ARG A 217 -7.36 -29.77 -24.37
C ARG A 217 -6.34 -28.69 -24.74
N ILE A 218 -5.93 -27.87 -23.76
CA ILE A 218 -4.88 -26.87 -24.01
C ILE A 218 -3.57 -27.54 -24.39
N ALA A 219 -3.18 -28.60 -23.68
CA ALA A 219 -1.93 -29.32 -23.94
C ALA A 219 -1.89 -29.94 -25.37
N ALA A 220 -3.04 -30.39 -25.86
CA ALA A 220 -3.19 -31.01 -27.17
C ALA A 220 -3.32 -30.02 -28.34
N LEU A 221 -3.46 -28.71 -28.07
CA LEU A 221 -3.59 -27.72 -29.16
C LEU A 221 -2.36 -27.71 -30.07
N GLU A 222 -2.58 -27.71 -31.35
CA GLU A 222 -1.52 -27.42 -32.32
C GLU A 222 -1.26 -25.92 -32.35
N CYS A 223 -0.08 -25.52 -31.90
CA CYS A 223 0.38 -24.15 -31.83
C CYS A 223 1.80 -24.04 -32.31
N TYR A 224 2.17 -22.88 -32.82
CA TYR A 224 3.52 -22.62 -33.34
C TYR A 224 4.11 -21.35 -32.76
N GLY A 225 5.44 -21.29 -32.73
CA GLY A 225 6.20 -20.09 -32.38
C GLY A 225 5.94 -19.58 -30.95
N PRO A 226 5.64 -18.28 -30.79
CA PRO A 226 5.42 -17.70 -29.46
C PRO A 226 4.22 -18.25 -28.70
N VAL A 227 3.14 -18.63 -29.40
CA VAL A 227 1.93 -19.18 -28.82
C VAL A 227 2.19 -20.55 -28.23
N GLU A 228 2.90 -21.42 -28.96
CA GLU A 228 3.34 -22.74 -28.50
C GLU A 228 4.16 -22.63 -27.21
N LYS A 229 5.15 -21.72 -27.22
CA LYS A 229 5.99 -21.48 -26.04
C LYS A 229 5.18 -21.04 -24.82
N VAL A 230 4.14 -20.25 -24.99
CA VAL A 230 3.26 -19.81 -23.89
C VAL A 230 2.37 -20.93 -23.42
N ARG A 231 1.78 -21.73 -24.35
CA ARG A 231 1.02 -22.92 -24.02
C ARG A 231 1.81 -23.87 -23.12
N ASP A 232 3.01 -24.24 -23.56
CA ASP A 232 3.85 -25.20 -22.85
C ASP A 232 4.25 -24.70 -21.45
N LYS A 233 4.59 -23.40 -21.31
CA LYS A 233 4.85 -22.80 -19.99
C LYS A 233 3.63 -22.80 -19.08
N PHE A 234 2.47 -22.53 -19.64
CA PHE A 234 1.23 -22.54 -18.87
C PHE A 234 0.93 -23.97 -18.40
N ILE A 235 1.10 -24.96 -19.25
CA ILE A 235 0.98 -26.38 -18.88
C ILE A 235 2.01 -26.77 -17.84
N PHE A 236 3.26 -26.30 -17.97
CA PHE A 236 4.28 -26.49 -16.93
C PHE A 236 3.84 -25.89 -15.59
N ALA A 237 3.25 -24.70 -15.59
CA ALA A 237 2.70 -24.08 -14.37
C ALA A 237 1.52 -24.89 -13.79
N CYS A 238 0.71 -25.54 -14.63
CA CYS A 238 -0.37 -26.41 -14.21
C CYS A 238 0.12 -27.72 -13.55
N TYR A 239 1.32 -28.17 -13.84
CA TYR A 239 1.92 -29.37 -13.23
C TYR A 239 2.88 -29.07 -12.07
N THR A 240 3.32 -27.84 -11.90
CA THR A 240 4.30 -27.47 -10.87
C THR A 240 3.78 -26.48 -9.83
N GLY A 241 2.71 -25.75 -10.15
CA GLY A 241 2.19 -24.69 -9.29
C GLY A 241 3.10 -23.46 -9.18
N LEU A 242 4.19 -23.38 -9.93
CA LEU A 242 5.11 -22.25 -9.90
C LEU A 242 4.46 -20.97 -10.40
N SER A 243 4.80 -19.85 -9.78
CA SER A 243 4.38 -18.55 -10.29
C SER A 243 5.21 -18.16 -11.51
N TYR A 244 4.71 -17.25 -12.35
CA TYR A 244 5.46 -16.77 -13.51
C TYR A 244 6.89 -16.32 -13.14
N SER A 245 7.04 -15.57 -12.05
CA SER A 245 8.36 -15.07 -11.61
C SER A 245 9.33 -16.19 -11.18
N ASP A 246 8.82 -17.25 -10.59
CA ASP A 246 9.62 -18.40 -10.15
C ASP A 246 9.94 -19.32 -11.34
N LEU A 247 9.00 -19.45 -12.27
CA LEU A 247 9.13 -20.26 -13.48
C LEU A 247 10.21 -19.72 -14.44
N VAL A 248 10.26 -18.41 -14.67
CA VAL A 248 11.22 -17.81 -15.63
C VAL A 248 12.66 -17.82 -15.15
N LYS A 249 12.90 -18.04 -13.85
CA LYS A 249 14.25 -18.10 -13.29
C LYS A 249 14.86 -19.52 -13.30
N ILE A 250 14.06 -20.56 -13.58
CA ILE A 250 14.52 -21.95 -13.59
C ILE A 250 15.69 -22.11 -14.56
N ARG A 251 16.73 -22.79 -14.09
CA ARG A 251 17.91 -23.19 -14.83
C ARG A 251 18.17 -24.67 -14.68
N LYS A 252 19.01 -25.24 -15.52
CA LYS A 252 19.36 -26.65 -15.47
C LYS A 252 19.96 -27.06 -14.11
N GLU A 253 20.72 -26.15 -13.50
CA GLU A 253 21.40 -26.36 -12.21
C GLU A 253 20.42 -26.47 -11.04
N ASP A 254 19.19 -25.94 -11.19
CA ASP A 254 18.16 -26.00 -10.15
C ASP A 254 17.46 -27.36 -10.09
N ILE A 255 17.72 -28.25 -11.08
CA ILE A 255 17.08 -29.55 -11.20
C ILE A 255 17.99 -30.62 -10.59
N ILE A 256 17.53 -31.17 -9.50
CA ILE A 256 18.28 -32.14 -8.69
C ILE A 256 17.63 -33.52 -8.84
N LYS A 257 18.45 -34.54 -9.13
CA LYS A 257 17.98 -35.93 -9.07
C LYS A 257 17.96 -36.40 -7.62
N GLN A 258 16.81 -36.92 -7.15
CA GLN A 258 16.63 -37.46 -5.80
C GLN A 258 15.95 -38.81 -5.91
N GLY A 259 16.72 -39.89 -5.74
CA GLY A 259 16.26 -41.26 -6.06
C GLY A 259 15.98 -41.40 -7.55
N ASP A 260 14.80 -41.84 -7.91
CA ASP A 260 14.35 -42.01 -9.29
C ASP A 260 13.69 -40.71 -9.84
N ASP A 261 13.41 -39.73 -8.99
CA ASP A 261 12.71 -38.52 -9.34
C ASP A 261 13.65 -37.34 -9.61
N TYR A 262 13.17 -36.40 -10.41
CA TYR A 262 13.78 -35.08 -10.55
C TYR A 262 12.96 -34.04 -9.78
N CYS A 263 13.62 -33.15 -9.09
CA CYS A 263 12.96 -32.11 -8.34
C CYS A 263 13.63 -30.72 -8.51
N ILE A 264 12.84 -29.67 -8.36
CA ILE A 264 13.32 -28.29 -8.24
C ILE A 264 13.28 -27.92 -6.75
N LYS A 265 14.43 -27.53 -6.19
CA LYS A 265 14.55 -26.98 -4.83
C LYS A 265 15.01 -25.55 -4.91
N ASP A 266 14.18 -24.59 -4.50
CA ASP A 266 14.50 -23.18 -4.57
C ASP A 266 13.66 -22.41 -3.54
N LYS A 267 13.82 -21.08 -3.52
CA LYS A 267 13.02 -20.14 -2.71
C LYS A 267 12.18 -19.26 -3.61
N ARG A 268 10.95 -19.03 -3.19
CA ARG A 268 10.04 -18.16 -3.91
C ARG A 268 10.58 -16.73 -3.99
N LEU A 269 10.65 -16.15 -5.19
CA LEU A 269 11.20 -14.83 -5.42
C LEU A 269 10.49 -13.71 -4.61
N LYS A 270 9.17 -13.83 -4.42
CA LYS A 270 8.36 -12.82 -3.74
C LYS A 270 8.44 -12.87 -2.22
N THR A 271 8.60 -14.05 -1.62
CA THR A 271 8.42 -14.26 -0.18
C THR A 271 9.61 -14.92 0.50
N ASN A 272 10.61 -15.33 -0.29
CA ASN A 272 11.80 -16.09 0.16
C ASN A 272 11.47 -17.42 0.88
N VAL A 273 10.23 -17.92 0.75
CA VAL A 273 9.82 -19.21 1.32
C VAL A 273 10.38 -20.33 0.46
N PRO A 274 11.07 -21.33 1.05
CA PRO A 274 11.60 -22.47 0.30
C PRO A 274 10.46 -23.36 -0.21
N TYR A 275 10.70 -23.99 -1.36
CA TYR A 275 9.82 -24.99 -1.93
C TYR A 275 10.61 -26.15 -2.54
N THR A 276 9.97 -27.30 -2.60
CA THR A 276 10.44 -28.47 -3.35
C THR A 276 9.29 -28.95 -4.22
N ILE A 277 9.55 -29.08 -5.52
CA ILE A 277 8.57 -29.58 -6.49
C ILE A 277 9.18 -30.78 -7.20
N VAL A 278 8.54 -31.96 -7.07
CA VAL A 278 8.87 -33.12 -7.87
C VAL A 278 8.31 -32.91 -9.27
N LEU A 279 9.15 -33.14 -10.27
CA LEU A 279 8.82 -32.97 -11.67
C LEU A 279 8.16 -34.20 -12.24
N LEU A 280 6.87 -34.08 -12.52
CA LEU A 280 6.14 -35.13 -13.24
C LEU A 280 6.67 -35.27 -14.70
N PRO A 281 6.48 -36.43 -15.36
CA PRO A 281 6.98 -36.66 -16.71
C PRO A 281 6.63 -35.55 -17.71
N GLN A 282 5.38 -35.04 -17.67
CA GLN A 282 4.89 -33.98 -18.54
C GLN A 282 5.68 -32.66 -18.34
N ALA A 283 6.01 -32.34 -17.09
CA ALA A 283 6.81 -31.16 -16.77
C ALA A 283 8.29 -31.33 -17.22
N MET A 284 8.84 -32.54 -17.06
CA MET A 284 10.19 -32.88 -17.52
C MET A 284 10.31 -32.79 -19.06
N ASP A 285 9.33 -33.24 -19.82
CA ASP A 285 9.33 -33.19 -21.28
C ASP A 285 9.33 -31.75 -21.77
N ILE A 286 8.56 -30.87 -21.12
CA ILE A 286 8.58 -29.44 -21.41
C ILE A 286 9.97 -28.84 -21.13
N LEU A 287 10.59 -29.18 -19.99
CA LEU A 287 11.93 -28.67 -19.67
C LEU A 287 12.97 -29.13 -20.69
N ARG A 288 12.94 -30.41 -21.08
CA ARG A 288 13.84 -30.97 -22.12
C ARG A 288 13.64 -30.26 -23.45
N LYS A 289 12.39 -30.06 -23.88
CA LYS A 289 12.05 -29.35 -25.13
C LYS A 289 12.67 -27.95 -25.21
N TYR A 290 12.71 -27.24 -24.08
CA TYR A 290 13.25 -25.86 -24.01
C TYR A 290 14.67 -25.80 -23.42
N ASN A 291 15.41 -26.90 -23.43
CA ASN A 291 16.76 -26.98 -22.89
C ASN A 291 16.87 -26.36 -21.47
N TYR A 292 15.86 -26.67 -20.62
CA TYR A 292 15.75 -26.23 -19.23
C TYR A 292 15.67 -24.70 -19.03
N CYS A 293 15.36 -23.95 -20.08
CA CYS A 293 15.20 -22.50 -20.02
C CYS A 293 13.78 -22.12 -20.43
N LEU A 294 12.98 -21.77 -19.42
CA LEU A 294 11.62 -21.31 -19.63
C LEU A 294 11.51 -19.77 -19.65
N ASN A 295 12.63 -19.06 -19.77
CA ASN A 295 12.61 -17.61 -19.91
C ASN A 295 12.02 -17.23 -21.27
N LEU A 296 10.98 -16.45 -21.26
CA LEU A 296 10.27 -16.00 -22.45
C LEU A 296 9.84 -14.54 -22.28
N MET A 297 8.88 -14.14 -23.13
CA MET A 297 8.28 -12.81 -23.11
C MET A 297 7.72 -12.40 -21.72
N SER A 298 7.42 -11.12 -21.54
CA SER A 298 6.86 -10.61 -20.29
C SER A 298 5.55 -11.31 -19.88
N ASN A 299 5.24 -11.31 -18.57
CA ASN A 299 3.99 -11.89 -18.06
C ASN A 299 2.74 -11.30 -18.73
N GLN A 300 2.77 -10.01 -19.08
CA GLN A 300 1.68 -9.37 -19.81
C GLN A 300 1.49 -10.02 -21.19
N LYS A 301 2.54 -10.15 -21.98
CA LYS A 301 2.49 -10.82 -23.28
C LYS A 301 2.10 -12.29 -23.20
N CYS A 302 2.56 -13.01 -22.16
CA CYS A 302 2.09 -14.36 -21.89
C CYS A 302 0.57 -14.39 -21.67
N ASN A 303 0.03 -13.50 -20.84
CA ASN A 303 -1.40 -13.43 -20.56
C ASN A 303 -2.23 -13.02 -21.80
N GLU A 304 -1.69 -12.20 -22.69
CA GLU A 304 -2.34 -11.86 -23.97
C GLU A 304 -2.44 -13.10 -24.87
N ASN A 305 -1.36 -13.88 -25.01
CA ASN A 305 -1.37 -15.14 -25.78
C ASN A 305 -2.28 -16.20 -25.12
N LEU A 306 -2.37 -16.24 -23.77
CA LEU A 306 -3.25 -17.15 -23.06
C LEU A 306 -4.73 -16.89 -23.36
N LYS A 307 -5.13 -15.67 -23.68
CA LYS A 307 -6.50 -15.38 -24.14
C LYS A 307 -6.79 -16.01 -25.51
N LEU A 308 -5.81 -15.97 -26.42
CA LEU A 308 -5.92 -16.64 -27.70
C LEU A 308 -5.98 -18.17 -27.52
N ILE A 309 -5.11 -18.74 -26.67
CA ILE A 309 -5.11 -20.17 -26.36
C ILE A 309 -6.44 -20.60 -25.75
N ALA A 310 -7.02 -19.81 -24.85
CA ALA A 310 -8.35 -20.08 -24.27
C ALA A 310 -9.42 -20.16 -25.35
N HIS A 311 -9.41 -19.21 -26.29
CA HIS A 311 -10.34 -19.20 -27.42
C HIS A 311 -10.16 -20.43 -28.32
N MET A 312 -8.92 -20.78 -28.67
CA MET A 312 -8.61 -21.98 -29.49
C MET A 312 -9.03 -23.30 -28.81
N ALA A 313 -8.97 -23.36 -27.47
CA ALA A 313 -9.37 -24.52 -26.66
C ALA A 313 -10.86 -24.54 -26.31
N ASP A 314 -11.66 -23.59 -26.77
CA ASP A 314 -13.06 -23.39 -26.36
C ASP A 314 -13.22 -23.33 -24.84
N ILE A 315 -12.44 -22.46 -24.20
CA ILE A 315 -12.45 -22.21 -22.76
C ILE A 315 -12.92 -20.81 -22.47
N HIS A 316 -14.07 -20.66 -21.82
CA HIS A 316 -14.69 -19.38 -21.48
C HIS A 316 -14.08 -18.72 -20.22
N LEU A 317 -12.85 -19.10 -19.84
CA LEU A 317 -12.15 -18.58 -18.70
C LEU A 317 -11.08 -17.56 -19.14
N ASN A 318 -11.02 -16.41 -18.48
CA ASN A 318 -9.91 -15.48 -18.71
C ASN A 318 -8.60 -16.08 -18.18
N LEU A 319 -7.86 -16.77 -19.03
CA LEU A 319 -6.61 -17.43 -18.67
C LEU A 319 -5.50 -16.42 -18.40
N THR A 320 -4.77 -16.68 -17.33
CA THR A 320 -3.53 -16.00 -16.96
C THR A 320 -2.53 -17.00 -16.43
N MET A 321 -1.24 -16.69 -16.41
CA MET A 321 -0.23 -17.57 -15.81
C MET A 321 -0.57 -17.97 -14.36
N HIS A 322 -1.31 -17.13 -13.64
CA HIS A 322 -1.73 -17.43 -12.27
C HIS A 322 -2.82 -18.49 -12.20
N VAL A 323 -3.66 -18.63 -13.23
CA VAL A 323 -4.66 -19.71 -13.35
C VAL A 323 -3.97 -21.07 -13.39
N GLY A 324 -2.81 -21.22 -14.06
CA GLY A 324 -2.04 -22.47 -14.05
C GLY A 324 -1.65 -22.91 -12.63
N ARG A 325 -1.21 -21.95 -11.80
CA ARG A 325 -0.93 -22.24 -10.38
C ARG A 325 -2.18 -22.61 -9.57
N HIS A 326 -3.31 -21.97 -9.87
CA HIS A 326 -4.59 -22.33 -9.24
C HIS A 326 -5.03 -23.73 -9.65
N THR A 327 -4.87 -24.08 -10.93
CA THR A 327 -5.15 -25.41 -11.48
C THR A 327 -4.31 -26.48 -10.78
N PHE A 328 -3.00 -26.26 -10.60
CA PHE A 328 -2.16 -27.18 -9.82
C PHE A 328 -2.69 -27.39 -8.41
N ALA A 329 -3.01 -26.31 -7.71
CA ALA A 329 -3.45 -26.38 -6.32
C ALA A 329 -4.75 -27.15 -6.16
N THR A 330 -5.75 -26.86 -7.01
CA THR A 330 -7.05 -27.56 -7.01
C THR A 330 -6.90 -29.01 -7.44
N TRP A 331 -6.09 -29.28 -8.48
CA TRP A 331 -5.81 -30.62 -8.94
C TRP A 331 -5.12 -31.48 -7.87
N ALA A 332 -4.07 -30.98 -7.21
CA ALA A 332 -3.38 -31.70 -6.15
C ALA A 332 -4.32 -32.05 -4.98
N LEU A 333 -5.15 -31.09 -4.54
CA LEU A 333 -6.15 -31.32 -3.50
C LEU A 333 -7.21 -32.33 -3.95
N SER A 334 -7.68 -32.30 -5.22
CA SER A 334 -8.66 -33.26 -5.75
C SER A 334 -8.11 -34.69 -5.82
N LYS A 335 -6.78 -34.84 -5.93
CA LYS A 335 -6.09 -36.15 -5.87
C LYS A 335 -5.79 -36.61 -4.43
N GLY A 336 -6.31 -35.87 -3.42
CA GLY A 336 -6.15 -36.28 -2.00
C GLY A 336 -4.86 -35.81 -1.35
N VAL A 337 -4.06 -34.96 -2.00
CA VAL A 337 -2.86 -34.38 -1.35
C VAL A 337 -3.30 -33.42 -0.24
N GLY A 338 -2.79 -33.62 0.97
CA GLY A 338 -3.15 -32.84 2.14
C GLY A 338 -2.85 -31.33 1.94
N ILE A 339 -3.73 -30.48 2.47
CA ILE A 339 -3.67 -29.03 2.29
C ILE A 339 -2.36 -28.40 2.75
N GLU A 340 -1.76 -28.91 3.81
CA GLU A 340 -0.46 -28.45 4.32
C GLU A 340 0.67 -28.77 3.35
N THR A 341 0.62 -29.97 2.72
CA THR A 341 1.58 -30.38 1.70
C THR A 341 1.46 -29.49 0.47
N VAL A 342 0.24 -29.26 -0.02
CA VAL A 342 -0.01 -28.32 -1.15
C VAL A 342 0.46 -26.91 -0.79
N SER A 343 0.25 -26.46 0.45
CA SER A 343 0.74 -25.15 0.92
C SER A 343 2.27 -25.05 0.85
N LYS A 344 2.99 -26.12 1.23
CA LYS A 344 4.46 -26.20 1.12
C LYS A 344 4.92 -26.23 -0.34
N MET A 345 4.29 -27.05 -1.19
CA MET A 345 4.57 -27.09 -2.64
C MET A 345 4.41 -25.71 -3.29
N LEU A 346 3.38 -24.96 -2.88
CA LEU A 346 3.12 -23.60 -3.37
C LEU A 346 4.00 -22.54 -2.69
N ALA A 347 4.81 -22.87 -1.71
CA ALA A 347 5.55 -21.90 -0.88
C ALA A 347 4.66 -20.79 -0.33
N HIS A 348 3.50 -21.13 0.22
CA HIS A 348 2.64 -20.18 0.90
C HIS A 348 3.19 -19.87 2.29
N THR A 349 3.16 -18.62 2.70
CA THR A 349 3.57 -18.18 4.05
C THR A 349 2.57 -18.60 5.13
N ASN A 350 1.32 -18.91 4.73
CA ASN A 350 0.24 -19.33 5.63
C ASN A 350 -0.68 -20.31 4.88
N VAL A 351 -1.10 -21.40 5.55
CA VAL A 351 -2.03 -22.42 5.04
C VAL A 351 -3.37 -21.80 4.63
N THR A 352 -3.83 -20.77 5.31
CA THR A 352 -5.06 -20.01 4.96
C THR A 352 -5.08 -19.52 3.50
N MET A 353 -3.90 -19.31 2.90
CA MET A 353 -3.81 -19.00 1.46
C MET A 353 -4.18 -20.20 0.59
N THR A 354 -4.13 -21.43 1.11
CA THR A 354 -4.46 -22.69 0.42
C THR A 354 -5.90 -23.10 0.67
N GLU A 355 -6.49 -22.78 1.83
CA GLU A 355 -7.87 -23.11 2.20
C GLU A 355 -8.92 -22.66 1.17
N LYS A 356 -8.64 -21.56 0.48
CA LYS A 356 -9.51 -21.05 -0.58
C LYS A 356 -9.69 -22.05 -1.74
N TYR A 357 -8.70 -22.91 -2.00
CA TYR A 357 -8.79 -23.96 -3.03
C TYR A 357 -9.64 -25.12 -2.53
N ALA A 358 -9.48 -25.52 -1.28
CA ALA A 358 -10.27 -26.59 -0.66
C ALA A 358 -11.77 -26.22 -0.63
N LYS A 359 -12.11 -24.95 -0.39
CA LYS A 359 -13.51 -24.48 -0.38
C LYS A 359 -14.22 -24.60 -1.71
N VAL A 360 -13.49 -24.66 -2.82
CA VAL A 360 -14.06 -24.81 -4.17
C VAL A 360 -14.32 -26.28 -4.54
N LEU A 361 -13.62 -27.21 -3.86
CA LEU A 361 -13.75 -28.65 -4.09
C LEU A 361 -14.85 -29.21 -3.18
N GLN A 362 -16.10 -29.26 -3.63
CA GLN A 362 -17.20 -29.91 -2.92
C GLN A 362 -16.98 -31.44 -2.72
N THR A 363 -16.08 -32.02 -3.53
CA THR A 363 -15.75 -33.45 -3.52
C THR A 363 -14.91 -33.91 -2.34
N SER A 364 -14.26 -33.00 -1.59
CA SER A 364 -13.33 -33.36 -0.52
C SER A 364 -13.98 -34.12 0.66
N VAL A 365 -15.27 -33.85 0.95
CA VAL A 365 -15.98 -34.52 2.04
C VAL A 365 -16.31 -35.96 1.65
N TYR A 366 -16.80 -36.21 0.44
CA TYR A 366 -17.11 -37.53 -0.06
C TYR A 366 -15.86 -38.41 -0.20
N GLN A 367 -14.76 -37.84 -0.73
CA GLN A 367 -13.47 -38.53 -0.84
C GLN A 367 -12.88 -38.89 0.54
N GLY A 368 -13.04 -38.02 1.54
CA GLY A 368 -12.66 -38.29 2.91
C GLY A 368 -13.41 -39.49 3.47
N PHE A 369 -14.72 -39.56 3.26
CA PHE A 369 -15.52 -40.73 3.67
C PHE A 369 -15.18 -42.02 2.89
N ASP A 370 -14.88 -41.94 1.60
CA ASP A 370 -14.45 -43.11 0.82
C ASP A 370 -13.09 -43.65 1.30
N THR A 371 -12.17 -42.76 1.71
CA THR A 371 -10.91 -43.13 2.33
C THR A 371 -11.15 -43.84 3.66
N LEU A 372 -12.05 -43.31 4.50
CA LEU A 372 -12.42 -43.96 5.77
C LEU A 372 -13.08 -45.32 5.56
N LYS A 373 -13.98 -45.46 4.57
CA LYS A 373 -14.58 -46.73 4.22
C LYS A 373 -13.56 -47.76 3.79
N ARG A 374 -12.54 -47.39 3.00
CA ARG A 374 -11.46 -48.32 2.58
C ARG A 374 -10.53 -48.70 3.73
N ALA A 375 -10.34 -47.83 4.72
CA ALA A 375 -9.52 -48.14 5.89
C ALA A 375 -10.26 -48.97 6.95
N ALA A 376 -11.61 -49.03 6.87
CA ALA A 376 -12.47 -49.81 7.79
C ALA A 376 -12.81 -51.20 7.27
N LEU A 377 -12.36 -51.59 6.06
CA LEU A 377 -12.42 -52.91 5.46
C LEU A 377 -11.07 -53.61 5.55
#